data_8741d25aabc3ea5de6747eebe300238c
#
_entry.id   8741d25aabc3ea5de6747eebe300238c
#
_cell.length_a   1.000
_cell.length_b   1.000
_cell.length_c   1.000
_cell.angle_alpha   90.00
_cell.angle_beta   90.00
_cell.angle_gamma   90.00
#
_symmetry.space_group_name_H-M   'P 1'
#
loop_
_entity.id
_entity.type
_entity.pdbx_description
1 polymer ?
#
loop_
_entity_poly.entity_id
_entity_poly.type
_entity_poly.pdbx_seq_one_letter_code
_entity_poly.pdbx_strand_id
1 'polypeptide(L)'
;MSRILSIYLDMFSSHYLHSGNTDFKETSLDKKMQEFGGIFYSNCYTPAPDTGRSAACMWTGKYPRENGCDERFKWPKYFLKSNGQDIFTLLKQNNYEIDIYCDLIYYRAGLFPDSIKKEEIESDYRRFLEKNRNASDIFTLLYLPDLHHYLANWGYNLDVYNKACDFCCGILDEVFHELTVDSYDYVLIFGDHGFMLDKSNKARNVLDDCRTKTGVLVKKQKDDFSVDNSLYSITDLYYTILNFAGIDQNSNGLGSKKHEYIMIEDHRNLSNNIGEPIANWKIVTSDNQYWISENGDWHFLYEETDFKSQYWERKLANEMTSFSMMMKLYKAKQEYLFGCYVKKTVYGNELKVPLYRKMNMIFSKCMSNLFKSIKTIIFIIKGNN
;
A
#
# COMPACT_ATOMS: atom_id res chain seq x y z
N MET A 1 5.91 -10.19 -25.81
CA MET A 1 4.68 -11.00 -25.60
C MET A 1 4.89 -11.77 -24.33
N SER A 2 4.01 -11.60 -23.35
CA SER A 2 4.18 -12.26 -22.05
C SER A 2 2.85 -12.43 -21.30
N ARG A 3 2.80 -13.47 -20.49
CA ARG A 3 1.71 -13.77 -19.57
C ARG A 3 2.16 -13.35 -18.17
N ILE A 4 1.47 -12.39 -17.58
CA ILE A 4 1.83 -11.80 -16.28
C ILE A 4 0.69 -12.07 -15.30
N LEU A 5 1.02 -12.72 -14.17
CA LEU A 5 0.12 -12.93 -13.05
C LEU A 5 0.52 -12.02 -11.90
N SER A 6 -0.41 -11.25 -11.40
CA SER A 6 -0.24 -10.37 -10.25
C SER A 6 -1.22 -10.73 -9.14
N ILE A 7 -0.72 -11.15 -7.99
CA ILE A 7 -1.49 -11.50 -6.81
C ILE A 7 -1.25 -10.41 -5.77
N TYR A 8 -2.25 -9.57 -5.58
CA TYR A 8 -2.22 -8.48 -4.64
C TYR A 8 -2.87 -8.93 -3.31
N LEU A 9 -2.05 -9.19 -2.31
CA LEU A 9 -2.47 -9.54 -0.95
C LEU A 9 -2.51 -8.28 -0.08
N ASP A 10 -3.71 -7.80 0.27
CA ASP A 10 -3.87 -6.63 1.14
C ASP A 10 -3.21 -6.88 2.50
N MET A 11 -2.39 -5.93 2.96
CA MET A 11 -1.59 -6.01 4.19
C MET A 11 -0.44 -7.04 4.18
N PHE A 12 -0.02 -7.56 3.03
CA PHE A 12 1.15 -8.43 2.96
C PHE A 12 2.43 -7.65 3.23
N SER A 13 3.03 -7.86 4.40
CA SER A 13 4.17 -7.08 4.89
C SER A 13 5.40 -7.93 5.13
N SER A 14 6.54 -7.50 4.60
CA SER A 14 7.83 -8.15 4.87
C SER A 14 8.30 -8.00 6.32
N HIS A 15 7.75 -7.05 7.07
CA HIS A 15 8.14 -6.80 8.46
C HIS A 15 7.91 -8.01 9.39
N TYR A 16 6.83 -8.77 9.16
CA TYR A 16 6.45 -9.92 10.01
C TYR A 16 6.85 -11.26 9.42
N LEU A 17 7.50 -11.28 8.27
CA LEU A 17 8.02 -12.47 7.63
C LEU A 17 9.49 -12.64 8.01
N HIS A 18 9.90 -13.87 8.32
CA HIS A 18 11.30 -14.21 8.62
C HIS A 18 12.23 -13.81 7.48
N SER A 19 11.80 -14.03 6.25
CA SER A 19 12.54 -13.64 5.04
C SER A 19 12.79 -12.13 4.92
N GLY A 20 12.00 -11.31 5.60
CA GLY A 20 12.14 -9.85 5.65
C GLY A 20 12.65 -9.29 6.96
N ASN A 21 12.54 -10.08 8.03
CA ASN A 21 12.96 -9.68 9.39
C ASN A 21 13.22 -10.91 10.25
N THR A 22 14.47 -11.21 10.50
CA THR A 22 14.91 -12.41 11.25
C THR A 22 14.52 -12.42 12.74
N ASP A 23 14.01 -11.30 13.26
CA ASP A 23 13.46 -11.24 14.63
C ASP A 23 12.15 -12.03 14.76
N PHE A 24 11.49 -12.34 13.64
CA PHE A 24 10.27 -13.13 13.60
C PHE A 24 10.57 -14.58 13.21
N LYS A 25 9.77 -15.49 13.75
CA LYS A 25 9.84 -16.92 13.36
C LYS A 25 9.28 -17.08 11.94
N GLU A 26 9.80 -18.07 11.26
CA GLU A 26 9.32 -18.47 9.95
C GLU A 26 7.84 -18.86 9.99
N THR A 27 7.06 -18.23 9.11
CA THR A 27 5.63 -18.48 8.93
C THR A 27 5.37 -19.49 7.80
N SER A 28 4.14 -19.95 7.67
CA SER A 28 3.74 -20.76 6.50
C SER A 28 3.85 -19.99 5.19
N LEU A 29 3.62 -18.67 5.20
CA LEU A 29 3.84 -17.82 4.03
C LEU A 29 5.32 -17.72 3.64
N ASP A 30 6.26 -17.65 4.60
CA ASP A 30 7.70 -17.71 4.29
C ASP A 30 8.04 -19.02 3.56
N LYS A 31 7.60 -20.15 4.09
CA LYS A 31 7.82 -21.47 3.47
C LYS A 31 7.19 -21.55 2.09
N LYS A 32 5.97 -21.07 1.95
CA LYS A 32 5.27 -21.05 0.66
C LYS A 32 6.01 -20.25 -0.39
N MET A 33 6.55 -19.07 -0.03
CA MET A 33 7.36 -18.26 -0.96
C MET A 33 8.69 -18.93 -1.30
N GLN A 34 9.35 -19.57 -0.32
CA GLN A 34 10.59 -20.30 -0.55
C GLN A 34 10.38 -21.50 -1.50
N GLU A 35 9.31 -22.27 -1.29
CA GLU A 35 8.92 -23.37 -2.17
C GLU A 35 8.53 -22.89 -3.57
N PHE A 36 7.87 -21.75 -3.66
CA PHE A 36 7.44 -21.18 -4.91
C PHE A 36 8.63 -20.66 -5.74
N GLY A 37 9.68 -20.13 -5.10
CA GLY A 37 10.85 -19.55 -5.74
C GLY A 37 10.67 -18.07 -6.14
N GLY A 38 11.70 -17.51 -6.77
CA GLY A 38 11.73 -16.11 -7.19
C GLY A 38 12.53 -15.20 -6.24
N ILE A 39 12.49 -13.90 -6.49
CA ILE A 39 13.21 -12.90 -5.71
C ILE A 39 12.24 -12.22 -4.75
N PHE A 40 12.48 -12.34 -3.45
CA PHE A 40 11.74 -11.63 -2.42
C PHE A 40 12.45 -10.32 -2.08
N TYR A 41 11.79 -9.19 -2.33
CA TYR A 41 12.28 -7.85 -2.03
C TYR A 41 11.86 -7.47 -0.61
N SER A 42 12.74 -7.75 0.34
CA SER A 42 12.46 -7.64 1.78
C SER A 42 12.42 -6.21 2.29
N ASN A 43 13.06 -5.28 1.59
CA ASN A 43 13.17 -3.87 1.98
C ASN A 43 12.43 -2.95 1.01
N CYS A 44 11.19 -3.35 0.67
CA CYS A 44 10.28 -2.58 -0.16
C CYS A 44 9.32 -1.77 0.71
N TYR A 45 9.16 -0.50 0.40
CA TYR A 45 8.33 0.43 1.16
C TYR A 45 7.18 1.00 0.33
N THR A 46 6.06 1.22 1.01
CA THR A 46 4.93 1.95 0.43
C THR A 46 5.07 3.45 0.66
N PRO A 47 4.84 4.30 -0.35
CA PRO A 47 4.79 5.75 -0.15
C PRO A 47 3.64 6.24 0.73
N ALA A 48 2.61 5.41 0.93
CA ALA A 48 1.46 5.73 1.78
C ALA A 48 0.88 4.45 2.41
N PRO A 49 0.77 4.38 3.76
CA PRO A 49 0.39 3.16 4.46
C PRO A 49 -1.14 2.97 4.53
N ASP A 50 -1.82 3.05 3.42
CA ASP A 50 -3.23 2.68 3.22
C ASP A 50 -3.52 2.29 1.78
N THR A 51 -4.49 1.39 1.62
CA THR A 51 -4.79 0.69 0.36
C THR A 51 -5.06 1.65 -0.81
N GLY A 52 -5.87 2.68 -0.62
CA GLY A 52 -6.26 3.56 -1.74
C GLY A 52 -5.09 4.35 -2.32
N ARG A 53 -4.22 4.92 -1.46
CA ARG A 53 -3.06 5.69 -1.91
C ARG A 53 -1.93 4.80 -2.39
N SER A 54 -1.70 3.67 -1.70
CA SER A 54 -0.72 2.66 -2.14
C SER A 54 -1.05 2.10 -3.51
N ALA A 55 -2.31 1.69 -3.72
CA ALA A 55 -2.76 1.19 -5.01
C ALA A 55 -2.54 2.23 -6.12
N ALA A 56 -2.89 3.49 -5.87
CA ALA A 56 -2.64 4.56 -6.83
C ALA A 56 -1.13 4.71 -7.17
N CYS A 57 -0.25 4.53 -6.19
CA CYS A 57 1.19 4.55 -6.42
C CYS A 57 1.65 3.36 -7.27
N MET A 58 1.12 2.16 -7.01
CA MET A 58 1.41 0.96 -7.80
C MET A 58 0.93 1.09 -9.25
N TRP A 59 -0.27 1.67 -9.46
CA TRP A 59 -0.83 1.78 -10.80
C TRP A 59 -0.22 2.89 -11.65
N THR A 60 0.48 3.86 -11.04
CA THR A 60 1.03 5.02 -11.76
C THR A 60 2.55 5.15 -11.68
N GLY A 61 3.23 4.42 -10.81
CA GLY A 61 4.65 4.61 -10.53
C GLY A 61 4.98 5.96 -9.89
N LYS A 62 3.97 6.66 -9.34
CA LYS A 62 4.11 8.02 -8.80
C LYS A 62 3.70 8.08 -7.33
N TYR A 63 4.30 9.00 -6.60
CA TYR A 63 3.93 9.30 -5.22
C TYR A 63 2.52 9.90 -5.13
N PRO A 64 1.84 9.82 -3.95
CA PRO A 64 0.48 10.33 -3.80
C PRO A 64 0.31 11.80 -4.22
N ARG A 65 1.30 12.64 -3.93
CA ARG A 65 1.30 14.07 -4.34
C ARG A 65 1.41 14.29 -5.85
N GLU A 66 1.97 13.31 -6.57
CA GLU A 66 2.20 13.38 -8.02
C GLU A 66 1.04 12.80 -8.81
N ASN A 67 0.39 11.76 -8.26
CA ASN A 67 -0.75 11.10 -8.88
C ASN A 67 -2.10 11.70 -8.47
N GLY A 68 -2.10 12.66 -7.53
CA GLY A 68 -3.30 13.32 -7.04
C GLY A 68 -4.13 12.51 -6.03
N CYS A 69 -3.63 11.36 -5.58
CA CYS A 69 -4.27 10.47 -4.61
C CYS A 69 -3.81 10.73 -3.18
N ASP A 70 -3.54 11.95 -2.86
CA ASP A 70 -2.99 12.31 -1.58
C ASP A 70 -4.04 12.52 -0.49
N GLU A 71 -5.32 12.52 -0.85
CA GLU A 71 -6.44 12.87 0.04
C GLU A 71 -7.25 11.67 0.49
N ARG A 72 -6.85 11.04 1.59
CA ARG A 72 -7.59 9.91 2.18
C ARG A 72 -9.05 10.25 2.53
N PHE A 73 -9.38 11.50 2.83
CA PHE A 73 -10.75 11.91 3.17
C PHE A 73 -11.75 11.82 2.01
N LYS A 74 -11.26 11.64 0.79
CA LYS A 74 -12.13 11.37 -0.37
C LYS A 74 -12.48 9.90 -0.51
N TRP A 75 -11.73 9.01 0.18
CA TRP A 75 -12.06 7.60 0.25
C TRP A 75 -13.40 7.38 1.01
N PRO A 76 -14.30 6.55 0.54
CA PRO A 76 -14.27 5.67 -0.64
C PRO A 76 -14.78 6.32 -1.94
N LYS A 77 -14.95 7.60 -2.02
CA LYS A 77 -15.47 8.30 -3.22
C LYS A 77 -14.38 8.75 -4.18
N TYR A 78 -13.14 8.40 -3.85
CA TYR A 78 -12.01 8.79 -4.63
C TYR A 78 -11.77 7.76 -5.75
N PHE A 79 -11.50 8.24 -6.94
CA PHE A 79 -11.03 7.45 -8.05
C PHE A 79 -9.78 8.09 -8.62
N LEU A 80 -8.73 7.29 -8.79
CA LEU A 80 -7.55 7.72 -9.52
C LEU A 80 -7.95 8.06 -10.95
N LYS A 81 -7.73 9.30 -11.35
CA LYS A 81 -7.92 9.71 -12.75
C LYS A 81 -6.73 9.26 -13.55
N SER A 82 -6.99 8.45 -14.55
CA SER A 82 -5.97 7.79 -15.35
C SER A 82 -5.05 8.78 -16.08
N ASN A 83 -5.51 9.87 -16.58
CA ASN A 83 -4.72 10.75 -17.45
C ASN A 83 -3.94 10.01 -18.58
N GLY A 84 -4.33 8.76 -18.89
CA GLY A 84 -3.68 7.90 -19.88
C GLY A 84 -2.32 7.34 -19.49
N GLN A 85 -1.93 7.45 -18.23
CA GLN A 85 -0.58 7.11 -17.74
C GLN A 85 -0.59 5.98 -16.72
N ASP A 86 -1.74 5.42 -16.39
CA ASP A 86 -1.80 4.25 -15.51
C ASP A 86 -1.46 2.96 -16.26
N ILE A 87 -1.02 1.97 -15.50
CA ILE A 87 -0.57 0.67 -16.02
C ILE A 87 -1.62 -0.01 -16.91
N PHE A 88 -2.91 0.03 -16.53
CA PHE A 88 -3.98 -0.65 -17.27
C PHE A 88 -4.22 0.00 -18.63
N THR A 89 -4.18 1.33 -18.67
CA THR A 89 -4.27 2.07 -19.94
C THR A 89 -3.12 1.71 -20.87
N LEU A 90 -1.89 1.67 -20.35
CA LEU A 90 -0.71 1.37 -21.16
C LEU A 90 -0.71 -0.09 -21.64
N LEU A 91 -1.11 -1.03 -20.81
CA LEU A 91 -1.25 -2.43 -21.19
C LEU A 91 -2.29 -2.60 -22.31
N LYS A 92 -3.49 -1.98 -22.18
CA LYS A 92 -4.54 -2.01 -23.21
C LYS A 92 -4.07 -1.39 -24.53
N GLN A 93 -3.34 -0.28 -24.50
CA GLN A 93 -2.76 0.37 -25.68
C GLN A 93 -1.73 -0.51 -26.40
N ASN A 94 -1.14 -1.47 -25.69
CA ASN A 94 -0.20 -2.44 -26.22
C ASN A 94 -0.82 -3.83 -26.41
N ASN A 95 -2.15 -3.90 -26.57
CA ASN A 95 -2.93 -5.09 -26.90
C ASN A 95 -2.88 -6.22 -25.84
N TYR A 96 -2.58 -5.91 -24.59
CA TYR A 96 -2.74 -6.87 -23.51
C TYR A 96 -4.21 -7.08 -23.17
N GLU A 97 -4.61 -8.33 -23.05
CA GLU A 97 -5.86 -8.68 -22.38
C GLU A 97 -5.71 -8.41 -20.89
N ILE A 98 -6.71 -7.75 -20.29
CA ILE A 98 -6.74 -7.46 -18.86
C ILE A 98 -7.81 -8.32 -18.20
N ASP A 99 -7.43 -9.11 -17.22
CA ASP A 99 -8.31 -9.97 -16.46
C ASP A 99 -8.17 -9.68 -14.97
N ILE A 100 -9.23 -9.17 -14.33
CA ILE A 100 -9.19 -8.67 -12.96
C ILE A 100 -10.22 -9.38 -12.10
N TYR A 101 -9.77 -9.96 -10.99
CA TYR A 101 -10.62 -10.36 -9.88
C TYR A 101 -10.57 -9.32 -8.77
N CYS A 102 -11.74 -8.85 -8.35
CA CYS A 102 -11.89 -7.97 -7.20
C CYS A 102 -13.33 -7.92 -6.72
N ASP A 103 -13.57 -8.03 -5.42
CA ASP A 103 -14.89 -7.73 -4.88
C ASP A 103 -15.31 -6.30 -5.22
N LEU A 104 -16.54 -6.14 -5.70
CA LEU A 104 -17.10 -4.85 -6.13
C LEU A 104 -17.10 -3.78 -5.03
N ILE A 105 -17.00 -4.16 -3.76
CA ILE A 105 -16.88 -3.19 -2.68
C ILE A 105 -15.57 -2.40 -2.79
N TYR A 106 -14.47 -3.07 -3.13
CA TYR A 106 -13.15 -2.43 -3.28
C TYR A 106 -13.04 -1.65 -4.59
N TYR A 107 -13.65 -2.15 -5.67
CA TYR A 107 -13.80 -1.37 -6.89
C TYR A 107 -14.51 -0.04 -6.61
N ARG A 108 -15.67 -0.09 -5.93
CA ARG A 108 -16.45 1.11 -5.55
C ARG A 108 -15.71 2.01 -4.58
N ALA A 109 -14.80 1.46 -3.82
CA ALA A 109 -13.93 2.18 -2.91
C ALA A 109 -12.75 2.87 -3.63
N GLY A 110 -12.58 2.70 -4.93
CA GLY A 110 -11.56 3.38 -5.72
C GLY A 110 -10.20 2.70 -5.73
N LEU A 111 -10.17 1.37 -5.64
CA LEU A 111 -8.93 0.60 -5.71
C LEU A 111 -8.24 0.74 -7.09
N PHE A 112 -9.02 0.93 -8.14
CA PHE A 112 -8.54 1.03 -9.52
C PHE A 112 -8.72 2.45 -10.09
N PRO A 113 -7.94 2.82 -11.11
CA PRO A 113 -8.16 4.07 -11.84
C PRO A 113 -9.47 4.03 -12.63
N ASP A 114 -9.96 5.19 -13.03
CA ASP A 114 -11.19 5.34 -13.82
C ASP A 114 -11.09 4.76 -15.24
N SER A 115 -9.90 4.34 -15.68
CA SER A 115 -9.66 3.57 -16.91
C SER A 115 -10.20 2.15 -16.84
N ILE A 116 -10.42 1.60 -15.63
CA ILE A 116 -11.02 0.28 -15.41
C ILE A 116 -12.51 0.46 -15.15
N LYS A 117 -13.33 -0.19 -15.97
CA LYS A 117 -14.80 -0.16 -15.83
C LYS A 117 -15.27 -1.35 -15.01
N LYS A 118 -16.44 -1.19 -14.39
CA LYS A 118 -17.05 -2.24 -13.56
C LYS A 118 -17.20 -3.58 -14.31
N GLU A 119 -17.54 -3.50 -15.58
CA GLU A 119 -17.78 -4.63 -16.47
C GLU A 119 -16.49 -5.42 -16.79
N GLU A 120 -15.33 -4.84 -16.53
CA GLU A 120 -14.02 -5.47 -16.70
C GLU A 120 -13.57 -6.23 -15.46
N ILE A 121 -14.37 -6.20 -14.38
CA ILE A 121 -14.04 -6.84 -13.10
C ILE A 121 -14.94 -8.04 -12.91
N GLU A 122 -14.33 -9.21 -12.75
CA GLU A 122 -15.01 -10.39 -12.25
C GLU A 122 -15.02 -10.34 -10.72
N SER A 123 -16.18 -10.44 -10.12
CA SER A 123 -16.35 -10.43 -8.65
C SER A 123 -16.76 -11.79 -8.08
N ASP A 124 -17.02 -12.76 -8.93
CA ASP A 124 -17.21 -14.14 -8.53
C ASP A 124 -15.86 -14.87 -8.60
N TYR A 125 -15.34 -15.24 -7.44
CA TYR A 125 -14.04 -15.87 -7.31
C TYR A 125 -13.92 -17.21 -8.07
N ARG A 126 -14.93 -18.06 -7.95
CA ARG A 126 -14.94 -19.37 -8.64
C ARG A 126 -14.96 -19.20 -10.16
N ARG A 127 -15.85 -18.35 -10.62
CA ARG A 127 -15.95 -18.04 -12.04
C ARG A 127 -14.67 -17.43 -12.60
N PHE A 128 -14.00 -16.59 -11.80
CA PHE A 128 -12.71 -16.04 -12.20
C PHE A 128 -11.65 -17.14 -12.34
N LEU A 129 -11.55 -18.05 -11.38
CA LEU A 129 -10.55 -19.12 -11.42
C LEU A 129 -10.80 -20.08 -12.61
N GLU A 130 -12.03 -20.45 -12.86
CA GLU A 130 -12.44 -21.38 -13.93
C GLU A 130 -12.37 -20.78 -15.34
N LYS A 131 -12.14 -19.47 -15.45
CA LYS A 131 -12.09 -18.78 -16.74
C LYS A 131 -10.91 -19.28 -17.59
N ASN A 132 -11.19 -19.64 -18.84
CA ASN A 132 -10.16 -20.03 -19.79
C ASN A 132 -9.37 -18.80 -20.28
N ARG A 133 -8.05 -18.83 -20.18
CA ARG A 133 -7.12 -17.74 -20.50
C ARG A 133 -6.15 -18.17 -21.60
N ASN A 134 -6.55 -17.97 -22.84
CA ASN A 134 -5.79 -18.42 -24.01
C ASN A 134 -4.94 -17.31 -24.64
N ALA A 135 -5.06 -16.07 -24.20
CA ALA A 135 -4.28 -14.97 -24.78
C ALA A 135 -2.77 -15.14 -24.51
N SER A 136 -1.97 -14.85 -25.53
CA SER A 136 -0.50 -14.85 -25.42
C SER A 136 0.03 -13.66 -24.62
N ASP A 137 -0.71 -12.56 -24.67
CA ASP A 137 -0.40 -11.32 -24.00
C ASP A 137 -1.53 -11.01 -23.04
N ILE A 138 -1.36 -11.38 -21.77
CA ILE A 138 -2.37 -11.23 -20.74
C ILE A 138 -1.77 -10.73 -19.44
N PHE A 139 -2.45 -9.77 -18.82
CA PHE A 139 -2.22 -9.33 -17.46
C PHE A 139 -3.39 -9.78 -16.58
N THR A 140 -3.13 -10.75 -15.73
CA THR A 140 -4.10 -11.29 -14.77
C THR A 140 -3.81 -10.71 -13.40
N LEU A 141 -4.81 -10.08 -12.78
CA LEU A 141 -4.69 -9.47 -11.45
C LEU A 141 -5.75 -10.01 -10.50
N LEU A 142 -5.32 -10.54 -9.36
CA LEU A 142 -6.19 -10.93 -8.26
C LEU A 142 -5.96 -10.00 -7.08
N TYR A 143 -7.00 -9.30 -6.63
CA TYR A 143 -6.98 -8.59 -5.35
C TYR A 143 -7.59 -9.48 -4.27
N LEU A 144 -6.78 -9.84 -3.28
CA LEU A 144 -7.13 -10.74 -2.19
C LEU A 144 -7.02 -10.01 -0.84
N PRO A 145 -8.15 -9.57 -0.25
CA PRO A 145 -8.15 -8.87 1.04
C PRO A 145 -8.13 -9.82 2.25
N ASP A 146 -7.88 -11.10 2.03
CA ASP A 146 -8.10 -12.17 2.99
C ASP A 146 -7.24 -12.04 4.25
N LEU A 147 -5.96 -11.68 4.12
CA LEU A 147 -5.08 -11.43 5.26
C LEU A 147 -5.60 -10.28 6.12
N HIS A 148 -6.02 -9.19 5.47
CA HIS A 148 -6.64 -8.05 6.15
C HIS A 148 -7.94 -8.45 6.85
N HIS A 149 -8.84 -9.16 6.16
CA HIS A 149 -10.12 -9.59 6.73
C HIS A 149 -9.92 -10.54 7.90
N TYR A 150 -8.98 -11.47 7.80
CA TYR A 150 -8.70 -12.40 8.88
C TYR A 150 -8.27 -11.65 10.14
N LEU A 151 -7.30 -10.74 10.01
CA LEU A 151 -6.83 -9.91 11.11
C LEU A 151 -7.91 -8.97 11.66
N ALA A 152 -8.71 -8.37 10.79
CA ALA A 152 -9.78 -7.47 11.20
C ALA A 152 -10.88 -8.20 11.99
N ASN A 153 -11.18 -9.44 11.65
CA ASN A 153 -12.21 -10.25 12.29
C ASN A 153 -11.76 -10.91 13.58
N TRP A 154 -10.52 -11.41 13.63
CA TRP A 154 -10.03 -12.20 14.74
C TRP A 154 -9.05 -11.48 15.67
N GLY A 155 -8.56 -10.32 15.26
CA GLY A 155 -7.69 -9.45 16.04
C GLY A 155 -6.26 -9.38 15.52
N TYR A 156 -5.59 -8.29 15.91
CA TYR A 156 -4.23 -7.98 15.50
C TYR A 156 -3.25 -8.43 16.58
N ASN A 157 -2.85 -9.70 16.53
CA ASN A 157 -1.79 -10.27 17.37
C ASN A 157 -1.05 -11.35 16.59
N LEU A 158 0.10 -11.79 17.10
CA LEU A 158 0.99 -12.71 16.41
C LEU A 158 0.37 -14.09 16.17
N ASP A 159 -0.40 -14.62 17.13
CA ASP A 159 -1.05 -15.92 16.97
C ASP A 159 -2.11 -15.90 15.88
N VAL A 160 -2.90 -14.83 15.82
CA VAL A 160 -3.90 -14.63 14.75
C VAL A 160 -3.21 -14.42 13.42
N TYR A 161 -2.09 -13.68 13.39
CA TYR A 161 -1.31 -13.49 12.18
C TYR A 161 -0.78 -14.82 11.61
N ASN A 162 -0.23 -15.68 12.44
CA ASN A 162 0.24 -16.99 11.98
C ASN A 162 -0.88 -17.83 11.36
N LYS A 163 -2.07 -17.83 11.98
CA LYS A 163 -3.26 -18.51 11.42
C LYS A 163 -3.75 -17.85 10.12
N ALA A 164 -3.63 -16.52 10.01
CA ALA A 164 -3.94 -15.82 8.77
C ALA A 164 -2.95 -16.19 7.65
N CYS A 165 -1.67 -16.40 7.99
CA CYS A 165 -0.68 -16.92 7.04
C CYS A 165 -1.04 -18.32 6.54
N ASP A 166 -1.45 -19.24 7.45
CA ASP A 166 -1.90 -20.58 7.08
C ASP A 166 -3.12 -20.52 6.14
N PHE A 167 -4.09 -19.66 6.46
CA PHE A 167 -5.27 -19.45 5.65
C PHE A 167 -4.93 -18.91 4.24
N CYS A 168 -4.05 -17.91 4.16
CA CYS A 168 -3.61 -17.34 2.89
C CYS A 168 -2.80 -18.35 2.05
N CYS A 169 -2.02 -19.24 2.68
CA CYS A 169 -1.34 -20.30 1.96
C CYS A 169 -2.33 -21.23 1.24
N GLY A 170 -3.44 -21.60 1.89
CA GLY A 170 -4.49 -22.40 1.25
C GLY A 170 -5.12 -21.71 0.02
N ILE A 171 -5.35 -20.39 0.12
CA ILE A 171 -5.84 -19.59 -1.02
C ILE A 171 -4.80 -19.57 -2.16
N LEU A 172 -3.52 -19.34 -1.81
CA LEU A 172 -2.46 -19.34 -2.82
C LEU A 172 -2.32 -20.70 -3.52
N ASP A 173 -2.44 -21.82 -2.79
CA ASP A 173 -2.41 -23.16 -3.36
C ASP A 173 -3.55 -23.33 -4.39
N GLU A 174 -4.78 -22.93 -4.05
CA GLU A 174 -5.91 -22.95 -4.95
C GLU A 174 -5.66 -22.08 -6.19
N VAL A 175 -5.21 -20.85 -6.01
CA VAL A 175 -4.90 -19.91 -7.12
C VAL A 175 -3.82 -20.50 -8.03
N PHE A 176 -2.74 -21.05 -7.46
CA PHE A 176 -1.65 -21.61 -8.25
C PHE A 176 -2.08 -22.82 -9.07
N HIS A 177 -2.93 -23.66 -8.51
CA HIS A 177 -3.47 -24.82 -9.18
C HIS A 177 -4.44 -24.43 -10.31
N GLU A 178 -5.46 -23.65 -9.97
CA GLU A 178 -6.56 -23.32 -10.90
C GLU A 178 -6.10 -22.43 -12.06
N LEU A 179 -5.20 -21.48 -11.79
CA LEU A 179 -4.64 -20.61 -12.84
C LEU A 179 -3.49 -21.26 -13.60
N THR A 180 -3.07 -22.46 -13.24
CA THR A 180 -1.89 -23.10 -13.83
C THR A 180 -0.70 -22.12 -13.83
N VAL A 181 -0.24 -21.75 -12.62
CA VAL A 181 0.73 -20.65 -12.43
C VAL A 181 1.99 -20.80 -13.31
N ASP A 182 2.43 -22.01 -13.60
CA ASP A 182 3.59 -22.29 -14.44
C ASP A 182 3.36 -21.92 -15.93
N SER A 183 2.13 -21.60 -16.32
CA SER A 183 1.82 -21.08 -17.65
C SER A 183 2.10 -19.59 -17.81
N TYR A 184 2.42 -18.90 -16.74
CA TYR A 184 2.78 -17.49 -16.76
C TYR A 184 4.30 -17.29 -16.83
N ASP A 185 4.73 -16.33 -17.64
CA ASP A 185 6.14 -15.97 -17.77
C ASP A 185 6.67 -15.24 -16.54
N TYR A 186 5.78 -14.47 -15.90
CA TYR A 186 6.07 -13.67 -14.72
C TYR A 186 4.95 -13.77 -13.70
N VAL A 187 5.31 -13.96 -12.45
CA VAL A 187 4.37 -13.96 -11.33
C VAL A 187 4.85 -12.96 -10.28
N LEU A 188 3.93 -12.09 -9.86
CA LEU A 188 4.16 -11.12 -8.79
C LEU A 188 3.20 -11.42 -7.65
N ILE A 189 3.72 -11.50 -6.41
CA ILE A 189 2.92 -11.55 -5.19
C ILE A 189 3.35 -10.34 -4.35
N PHE A 190 2.42 -9.43 -4.07
CA PHE A 190 2.78 -8.20 -3.39
C PHE A 190 1.67 -7.68 -2.49
N GLY A 191 2.09 -6.92 -1.46
CA GLY A 191 1.19 -6.15 -0.62
C GLY A 191 1.23 -4.67 -0.94
N ASP A 192 0.31 -3.92 -0.35
CA ASP A 192 0.22 -2.48 -0.45
C ASP A 192 0.85 -1.76 0.74
N HIS A 193 0.64 -2.27 1.93
CA HIS A 193 1.17 -1.76 3.18
C HIS A 193 1.17 -2.87 4.25
N GLY A 194 1.78 -2.58 5.39
CA GLY A 194 1.71 -3.45 6.55
C GLY A 194 0.66 -3.00 7.57
N PHE A 195 0.73 -3.56 8.76
CA PHE A 195 -0.21 -3.34 9.86
C PHE A 195 0.52 -3.39 11.21
N MET A 196 -0.18 -3.02 12.27
CA MET A 196 0.35 -3.12 13.64
C MET A 196 -0.30 -4.29 14.36
N LEU A 197 0.50 -5.22 14.88
CA LEU A 197 0.01 -6.32 15.71
C LEU A 197 -0.37 -5.87 17.12
N ASP A 198 0.30 -4.87 17.67
CA ASP A 198 -0.01 -4.33 18.99
C ASP A 198 -0.75 -2.99 18.88
N LYS A 199 -1.97 -2.97 19.39
CA LYS A 199 -2.82 -1.76 19.44
C LYS A 199 -2.57 -0.87 20.65
N SER A 200 -1.71 -1.26 21.59
CA SER A 200 -1.45 -0.50 22.81
C SER A 200 -0.75 0.85 22.52
N ASN A 201 -0.04 0.93 21.41
CA ASN A 201 0.63 2.14 20.91
C ASN A 201 -0.13 2.88 19.80
N LYS A 202 -1.43 3.02 19.94
CA LYS A 202 -2.42 3.47 18.95
C LYS A 202 -2.11 4.74 18.13
N ALA A 203 -1.17 5.54 18.54
CA ALA A 203 -1.00 6.86 17.95
C ALA A 203 0.43 7.19 17.53
N ARG A 204 1.40 6.41 17.95
CA ARG A 204 2.79 6.90 17.89
C ARG A 204 3.48 6.60 16.57
N ASN A 205 3.12 5.47 15.89
CA ASN A 205 4.01 4.95 14.85
C ASN A 205 3.26 4.51 13.61
N VAL A 206 2.46 5.40 13.03
CA VAL A 206 1.76 5.12 11.76
C VAL A 206 2.74 4.90 10.62
N LEU A 207 3.95 5.40 10.74
CA LEU A 207 5.02 5.27 9.77
C LEU A 207 6.08 4.25 10.18
N ASP A 208 5.84 3.43 11.19
CA ASP A 208 6.72 2.31 11.54
C ASP A 208 6.83 1.30 10.40
N ASP A 209 7.91 0.55 10.39
CA ASP A 209 8.18 -0.49 9.40
C ASP A 209 7.07 -1.51 9.31
N CYS A 210 6.46 -1.87 10.44
CA CYS A 210 5.32 -2.78 10.46
C CYS A 210 4.13 -2.32 9.60
N ARG A 211 4.04 -1.03 9.30
CA ARG A 211 2.99 -0.48 8.43
C ARG A 211 3.49 -0.05 7.06
N THR A 212 4.75 0.30 6.95
CA THR A 212 5.31 0.92 5.75
C THR A 212 6.12 -0.04 4.90
N LYS A 213 6.63 -1.14 5.48
CA LYS A 213 7.23 -2.23 4.72
C LYS A 213 6.14 -3.11 4.12
N THR A 214 6.29 -3.41 2.85
CA THR A 214 5.43 -4.34 2.12
C THR A 214 6.22 -5.52 1.62
N GLY A 215 5.59 -6.69 1.52
CA GLY A 215 6.16 -7.87 0.90
C GLY A 215 6.02 -7.80 -0.62
N VAL A 216 7.07 -8.10 -1.34
CA VAL A 216 7.05 -8.22 -2.79
C VAL A 216 7.88 -9.41 -3.21
N LEU A 217 7.26 -10.37 -3.87
CA LEU A 217 7.92 -11.52 -4.51
C LEU A 217 7.72 -11.43 -6.02
N VAL A 218 8.80 -11.56 -6.75
CA VAL A 218 8.78 -11.61 -8.22
C VAL A 218 9.42 -12.91 -8.68
N LYS A 219 8.69 -13.71 -9.42
CA LYS A 219 9.19 -14.94 -10.03
C LYS A 219 9.16 -14.82 -11.55
N LYS A 220 10.27 -15.12 -12.18
CA LYS A 220 10.37 -15.51 -13.58
C LYS A 220 10.37 -17.03 -13.66
N GLN A 221 10.05 -17.58 -14.80
CA GLN A 221 10.12 -19.05 -14.97
C GLN A 221 11.48 -19.60 -14.46
N LYS A 222 11.41 -20.60 -13.56
CA LYS A 222 12.56 -21.35 -13.03
C LYS A 222 13.52 -20.59 -12.12
N ASP A 223 13.11 -19.49 -11.52
CA ASP A 223 13.94 -18.80 -10.52
C ASP A 223 13.90 -19.55 -9.18
N ASP A 224 15.07 -19.84 -8.62
CA ASP A 224 15.18 -20.30 -7.23
C ASP A 224 14.88 -19.14 -6.29
N PHE A 225 14.47 -19.47 -5.05
CA PHE A 225 14.19 -18.45 -4.06
C PHE A 225 15.48 -17.71 -3.64
N SER A 226 15.39 -16.39 -3.63
CA SER A 226 16.43 -15.50 -3.09
C SER A 226 15.84 -14.25 -2.47
N VAL A 227 16.62 -13.58 -1.62
CA VAL A 227 16.18 -12.34 -0.95
C VAL A 227 17.05 -11.17 -1.39
N ASP A 228 16.41 -10.12 -1.88
CA ASP A 228 17.07 -8.83 -2.16
C ASP A 228 16.69 -7.82 -1.07
N ASN A 229 17.68 -7.40 -0.29
CA ASN A 229 17.54 -6.44 0.81
C ASN A 229 17.81 -4.99 0.38
N SER A 230 17.96 -4.72 -0.90
CA SER A 230 18.13 -3.34 -1.39
C SER A 230 16.85 -2.54 -1.19
N LEU A 231 16.99 -1.22 -1.14
CA LEU A 231 15.87 -0.32 -0.89
C LEU A 231 15.02 -0.13 -2.15
N TYR A 232 13.75 -0.52 -2.07
CA TYR A 232 12.75 -0.41 -3.14
C TYR A 232 11.46 0.25 -2.66
N SER A 233 10.72 0.80 -3.61
CA SER A 233 9.37 1.34 -3.41
C SER A 233 8.34 0.50 -4.16
N ILE A 234 7.13 0.38 -3.65
CA ILE A 234 6.04 -0.27 -4.41
C ILE A 234 5.69 0.48 -5.70
N THR A 235 6.13 1.73 -5.87
CA THR A 235 6.04 2.44 -7.15
C THR A 235 6.82 1.73 -8.27
N ASP A 236 7.83 0.94 -7.90
CA ASP A 236 8.66 0.21 -8.85
C ASP A 236 7.91 -0.95 -9.51
N LEU A 237 6.79 -1.40 -8.91
CA LEU A 237 5.91 -2.41 -9.52
C LEU A 237 5.35 -1.93 -10.86
N TYR A 238 5.01 -0.65 -10.98
CA TYR A 238 4.57 -0.06 -12.25
C TYR A 238 5.58 -0.31 -13.37
N TYR A 239 6.83 0.05 -13.15
CA TYR A 239 7.90 -0.14 -14.13
C TYR A 239 8.22 -1.62 -14.35
N THR A 240 8.17 -2.43 -13.28
CA THR A 240 8.41 -3.87 -13.36
C THR A 240 7.40 -4.55 -14.28
N ILE A 241 6.12 -4.24 -14.12
CA ILE A 241 5.06 -4.83 -14.94
C ILE A 241 5.15 -4.34 -16.40
N LEU A 242 5.42 -3.05 -16.61
CA LEU A 242 5.63 -2.52 -17.97
C LEU A 242 6.87 -3.13 -18.65
N ASN A 243 7.95 -3.38 -17.91
CA ASN A 243 9.12 -4.07 -18.42
C ASN A 243 8.80 -5.52 -18.80
N PHE A 244 8.02 -6.24 -17.99
CA PHE A 244 7.57 -7.60 -18.29
C PHE A 244 6.67 -7.62 -19.53
N ALA A 245 5.88 -6.60 -19.70
CA ALA A 245 5.04 -6.43 -20.88
C ALA A 245 5.83 -5.98 -22.13
N GLY A 246 7.12 -5.66 -22.00
CA GLY A 246 7.95 -5.13 -23.10
C GLY A 246 7.59 -3.71 -23.54
N ILE A 247 6.82 -2.98 -22.72
CA ILE A 247 6.32 -1.62 -23.03
C ILE A 247 7.37 -0.56 -22.64
N ASP A 248 7.99 -0.71 -21.47
CA ASP A 248 9.06 0.19 -21.03
C ASP A 248 10.36 -0.61 -20.89
N GLN A 249 11.37 -0.19 -21.62
CA GLN A 249 12.72 -0.80 -21.55
C GLN A 249 13.66 0.00 -20.64
N ASN A 250 13.18 1.06 -20.01
CA ASN A 250 13.95 1.82 -19.04
C ASN A 250 14.06 1.03 -17.74
N SER A 251 15.26 0.87 -17.24
CA SER A 251 15.60 0.03 -16.10
C SER A 251 15.20 0.65 -14.73
N ASN A 252 13.93 0.99 -14.54
CA ASN A 252 13.44 1.61 -13.30
C ASN A 252 12.64 0.67 -12.40
N GLY A 253 12.45 -0.59 -12.77
CA GLY A 253 11.70 -1.57 -11.99
C GLY A 253 12.50 -2.22 -10.86
N LEU A 254 11.85 -3.11 -10.13
CA LEU A 254 12.47 -3.93 -9.08
C LEU A 254 13.69 -4.68 -9.61
N GLY A 255 14.76 -4.73 -8.80
CA GLY A 255 16.03 -5.35 -9.18
C GLY A 255 16.92 -4.50 -10.09
N SER A 256 16.42 -3.41 -10.66
CA SER A 256 17.17 -2.59 -11.63
C SER A 256 17.70 -1.30 -11.04
N LYS A 257 16.87 -0.54 -10.33
CA LYS A 257 17.26 0.74 -9.75
C LYS A 257 17.09 0.70 -8.24
N LYS A 258 18.17 0.96 -7.54
CA LYS A 258 18.16 1.14 -6.09
C LYS A 258 17.84 2.60 -5.77
N HIS A 259 16.92 2.81 -4.83
CA HIS A 259 16.63 4.14 -4.34
C HIS A 259 17.70 4.58 -3.35
N GLU A 260 18.10 5.83 -3.42
CA GLU A 260 18.93 6.45 -2.38
C GLU A 260 18.11 6.69 -1.12
N TYR A 261 16.85 7.08 -1.30
CA TYR A 261 15.86 7.21 -0.23
C TYR A 261 14.44 7.00 -0.77
N ILE A 262 13.54 6.66 0.13
CA ILE A 262 12.09 6.60 -0.13
C ILE A 262 11.39 7.53 0.83
N MET A 263 10.46 8.34 0.31
CA MET A 263 9.61 9.18 1.12
C MET A 263 8.24 8.54 1.32
N ILE A 264 7.77 8.55 2.56
CA ILE A 264 6.49 8.00 2.97
C ILE A 264 5.66 9.12 3.58
N GLU A 265 4.41 9.19 3.18
CA GLU A 265 3.47 10.24 3.61
C GLU A 265 2.28 9.62 4.34
N ASP A 266 1.97 10.11 5.52
CA ASP A 266 0.69 9.79 6.16
C ASP A 266 -0.02 11.04 6.63
N HIS A 267 -1.16 11.29 6.01
CA HIS A 267 -2.03 12.42 6.31
C HIS A 267 -3.32 11.99 7.03
N ARG A 268 -3.29 10.83 7.69
CA ARG A 268 -4.44 10.36 8.44
C ARG A 268 -4.64 11.17 9.69
N ASN A 269 -5.91 11.45 10.00
CA ASN A 269 -6.28 11.84 11.35
C ASN A 269 -6.13 10.62 12.27
N LEU A 270 -5.05 10.58 13.02
CA LEU A 270 -4.72 9.48 13.94
C LEU A 270 -5.48 9.56 15.25
N SER A 271 -6.08 10.70 15.56
CA SER A 271 -6.86 10.82 16.77
C SER A 271 -8.27 10.31 16.51
N ASN A 272 -8.66 9.24 17.21
CA ASN A 272 -10.07 8.90 17.41
C ASN A 272 -10.81 9.96 18.25
N ASN A 273 -10.10 10.86 18.85
CA ASN A 273 -10.58 12.08 19.44
C ASN A 273 -10.50 13.14 18.34
N ILE A 274 -11.40 14.09 18.35
CA ILE A 274 -11.46 15.25 17.48
C ILE A 274 -10.20 16.10 17.73
N GLY A 275 -9.05 15.50 17.54
CA GLY A 275 -7.77 16.14 17.60
C GLY A 275 -7.38 16.63 16.21
N GLU A 276 -6.42 17.49 16.18
CA GLU A 276 -5.86 18.00 14.95
C GLU A 276 -5.29 16.86 14.11
N PRO A 277 -5.53 16.85 12.81
CA PRO A 277 -4.92 15.87 11.92
C PRO A 277 -3.41 16.01 11.96
N ILE A 278 -2.73 14.90 12.09
CA ILE A 278 -1.27 14.85 12.10
C ILE A 278 -0.80 14.40 10.72
N ALA A 279 -0.06 15.27 10.06
CA ALA A 279 0.68 14.92 8.86
C ALA A 279 2.09 14.50 9.27
N ASN A 280 2.45 13.28 8.93
CA ASN A 280 3.76 12.73 9.21
C ASN A 280 4.44 12.32 7.90
N TRP A 281 5.74 12.50 7.88
CA TRP A 281 6.60 12.15 6.78
C TRP A 281 7.74 11.31 7.30
N LYS A 282 8.04 10.26 6.59
CA LYS A 282 9.19 9.41 6.89
C LYS A 282 10.07 9.34 5.65
N ILE A 283 11.36 9.39 5.87
CA ILE A 283 12.36 9.10 4.85
C ILE A 283 13.13 7.88 5.30
N VAL A 284 13.23 6.93 4.40
CA VAL A 284 13.98 5.69 4.60
C VAL A 284 15.14 5.69 3.62
N THR A 285 16.33 5.44 4.14
CA THR A 285 17.55 5.18 3.35
C THR A 285 17.97 3.74 3.55
N SER A 286 19.01 3.30 2.88
CA SER A 286 19.59 1.96 3.12
C SER A 286 20.02 1.73 4.57
N ASP A 287 20.46 2.79 5.24
CA ASP A 287 21.13 2.70 6.54
C ASP A 287 20.27 3.25 7.70
N ASN A 288 19.35 4.19 7.42
CA ASN A 288 18.66 4.95 8.46
C ASN A 288 17.23 5.29 8.09
N GLN A 289 16.45 5.64 9.11
CA GLN A 289 15.10 6.14 8.97
C GLN A 289 14.97 7.48 9.69
N TYR A 290 14.34 8.43 9.01
CA TYR A 290 14.10 9.77 9.53
C TYR A 290 12.63 10.08 9.38
N TRP A 291 12.05 10.74 10.34
CA TRP A 291 10.70 11.24 10.20
C TRP A 291 10.63 12.72 10.58
N ILE A 292 9.69 13.42 10.00
CA ILE A 292 9.35 14.78 10.35
C ILE A 292 7.90 14.82 10.84
N SER A 293 7.69 15.44 11.98
CA SER A 293 6.35 15.70 12.49
C SER A 293 5.74 16.93 11.85
N GLU A 294 4.46 17.14 12.10
CA GLU A 294 3.71 18.32 11.66
C GLU A 294 4.33 19.65 12.10
N ASN A 295 5.02 19.66 13.25
CA ASN A 295 5.70 20.84 13.77
C ASN A 295 6.98 21.18 13.01
N GLY A 296 7.42 20.32 12.12
CA GLY A 296 8.72 20.47 11.45
C GLY A 296 9.90 19.95 12.27
N ASP A 297 9.62 19.33 13.41
CA ASP A 297 10.66 18.70 14.22
C ASP A 297 11.12 17.40 13.60
N TRP A 298 12.42 17.23 13.47
CA TRP A 298 13.01 15.99 12.99
C TRP A 298 13.15 14.99 14.12
N HIS A 299 12.67 13.78 13.89
CA HIS A 299 12.85 12.66 14.80
C HIS A 299 13.62 11.55 14.09
N PHE A 300 14.57 10.97 14.78
CA PHE A 300 15.28 9.80 14.32
C PHE A 300 14.63 8.56 14.92
N LEU A 301 14.33 7.57 14.08
CA LEU A 301 13.76 6.31 14.54
C LEU A 301 14.82 5.38 15.13
N TYR A 302 16.09 5.60 14.77
CA TYR A 302 17.24 4.91 15.35
C TYR A 302 18.22 5.93 15.89
N GLU A 303 18.64 5.75 17.14
CA GLU A 303 19.67 6.56 17.79
C GLU A 303 21.06 6.25 17.23
N GLU A 304 21.33 6.56 16.01
CA GLU A 304 22.72 6.76 15.58
C GLU A 304 23.00 8.25 15.55
N THR A 305 23.54 8.73 16.66
CA THR A 305 24.04 10.09 16.86
C THR A 305 25.30 10.30 16.06
N ASP A 306 25.31 10.21 14.75
CA ASP A 306 26.56 10.36 14.07
C ASP A 306 26.50 11.22 12.81
N PHE A 307 27.69 11.62 12.35
CA PHE A 307 27.97 12.47 11.19
C PHE A 307 27.10 12.19 9.96
N LYS A 308 26.64 10.95 9.76
CA LYS A 308 25.71 10.56 8.72
C LYS A 308 24.32 11.19 8.91
N SER A 309 23.83 11.30 10.14
CA SER A 309 22.53 11.93 10.42
C SER A 309 22.54 13.41 10.05
N GLN A 310 23.61 14.13 10.41
CA GLN A 310 23.77 15.55 10.05
C GLN A 310 23.91 15.77 8.53
N TYR A 311 24.54 14.83 7.83
CA TYR A 311 24.62 14.86 6.37
C TYR A 311 23.25 14.73 5.73
N TRP A 312 22.46 13.77 6.20
CA TRP A 312 21.11 13.54 5.70
C TRP A 312 20.17 14.67 6.10
N GLU A 313 20.27 15.20 7.33
CA GLU A 313 19.54 16.40 7.74
C GLU A 313 19.81 17.57 6.79
N ARG A 314 21.07 17.84 6.47
CA ARG A 314 21.44 18.92 5.54
C ARG A 314 21.01 18.64 4.12
N LYS A 315 21.16 17.38 3.65
CA LYS A 315 20.73 16.98 2.33
C LYS A 315 19.23 17.08 2.22
N LEU A 316 18.48 16.58 3.19
CA LEU A 316 17.04 16.66 3.22
C LEU A 316 16.54 18.10 3.44
N ALA A 317 17.18 18.89 4.26
CA ALA A 317 16.89 20.32 4.39
C ALA A 317 17.18 21.08 3.09
N ASN A 318 18.24 20.73 2.37
CA ASN A 318 18.56 21.29 1.06
C ASN A 318 17.63 20.78 -0.03
N GLU A 319 17.26 19.51 0.00
CA GLU A 319 16.24 18.96 -0.87
C GLU A 319 14.84 19.46 -0.49
N MET A 320 14.54 19.67 0.77
CA MET A 320 13.32 20.33 1.22
C MET A 320 13.33 21.83 0.88
N THR A 321 14.47 22.49 0.74
CA THR A 321 14.58 23.86 0.23
C THR A 321 14.54 23.91 -1.30
N SER A 322 15.08 22.96 -2.00
CA SER A 322 14.86 22.71 -3.42
C SER A 322 13.51 22.06 -3.69
N PHE A 323 12.98 21.31 -2.75
CA PHE A 323 11.57 20.98 -2.52
C PHE A 323 10.82 22.12 -1.78
N SER A 324 11.25 23.37 -1.88
CA SER A 324 10.43 24.50 -1.39
C SER A 324 9.05 24.52 -2.03
N MET A 325 8.93 23.95 -3.21
CA MET A 325 7.68 23.62 -3.87
C MET A 325 6.93 22.50 -3.11
N MET A 326 7.60 21.53 -2.52
CA MET A 326 7.01 20.46 -1.72
C MET A 326 6.52 20.96 -0.37
N MET A 327 7.26 21.86 0.28
CA MET A 327 6.77 22.52 1.50
C MET A 327 5.66 23.54 1.21
N LYS A 328 5.68 24.19 0.05
CA LYS A 328 4.56 25.03 -0.43
C LYS A 328 3.36 24.16 -0.78
N LEU A 329 3.56 23.02 -1.43
CA LEU A 329 2.51 22.03 -1.69
C LEU A 329 2.05 21.36 -0.39
N TYR A 330 2.93 21.07 0.54
CA TYR A 330 2.59 20.57 1.88
C TYR A 330 1.74 21.57 2.65
N LYS A 331 2.11 22.84 2.67
CA LYS A 331 1.32 23.92 3.29
C LYS A 331 -0.03 24.11 2.58
N ALA A 332 -0.02 24.22 1.26
CA ALA A 332 -1.24 24.34 0.46
C ALA A 332 -2.15 23.12 0.62
N LYS A 333 -1.57 21.94 0.79
CA LYS A 333 -2.25 20.68 0.99
C LYS A 333 -2.80 20.53 2.39
N GLN A 334 -2.05 20.91 3.44
CA GLN A 334 -2.61 21.05 4.78
C GLN A 334 -3.80 22.01 4.79
N GLU A 335 -3.65 23.15 4.15
CA GLU A 335 -4.74 24.12 3.99
C GLU A 335 -5.94 23.50 3.29
N TYR A 336 -5.71 22.75 2.24
CA TYR A 336 -6.77 22.10 1.47
C TYR A 336 -7.39 20.90 2.21
N LEU A 337 -6.57 20.02 2.79
CA LEU A 337 -7.01 18.78 3.45
C LEU A 337 -7.62 19.04 4.82
N PHE A 338 -7.02 19.94 5.55
CA PHE A 338 -7.30 20.20 6.96
C PHE A 338 -7.78 21.61 7.21
N GLY A 339 -8.29 22.28 6.19
CA GLY A 339 -8.72 23.67 6.25
C GLY A 339 -9.68 24.01 7.40
N CYS A 340 -10.22 22.98 8.08
CA CYS A 340 -10.95 23.13 9.34
C CYS A 340 -10.06 23.18 10.58
N TYR A 341 -8.81 22.77 10.46
CA TYR A 341 -7.91 22.54 11.59
C TYR A 341 -6.66 23.42 11.53
N VAL A 342 -6.37 23.97 10.36
CA VAL A 342 -5.23 24.86 10.20
C VAL A 342 -5.58 26.18 10.88
N LYS A 343 -5.17 26.28 12.13
CA LYS A 343 -5.14 27.56 12.80
C LYS A 343 -4.23 28.51 12.03
N LYS A 344 -4.68 29.71 11.85
CA LYS A 344 -4.15 30.93 11.28
C LYS A 344 -2.64 31.23 11.43
N THR A 345 -1.81 30.30 11.85
CA THR A 345 -0.45 30.57 12.27
C THR A 345 0.52 30.79 11.11
N VAL A 346 0.20 30.34 9.90
CA VAL A 346 1.12 30.49 8.76
C VAL A 346 0.79 31.67 7.84
N TYR A 347 -0.50 31.96 7.62
CA TYR A 347 -0.93 33.00 6.66
C TYR A 347 -1.95 34.01 7.20
N GLY A 348 -2.30 33.96 8.45
CA GLY A 348 -3.18 34.95 9.07
C GLY A 348 -4.68 34.85 8.71
N ASN A 349 -5.14 33.92 7.87
CA ASN A 349 -6.54 33.79 7.46
C ASN A 349 -7.14 32.44 7.86
N GLU A 350 -8.34 32.43 8.43
CA GLU A 350 -9.11 31.21 8.67
C GLU A 350 -9.66 30.66 7.37
N LEU A 351 -9.30 29.43 7.05
CA LEU A 351 -9.89 28.71 5.93
C LEU A 351 -11.30 28.23 6.32
N LYS A 352 -12.29 28.68 5.58
CA LYS A 352 -13.66 28.20 5.72
C LYS A 352 -13.77 26.79 5.17
N VAL A 353 -14.04 25.84 6.04
CA VAL A 353 -14.33 24.46 5.63
C VAL A 353 -15.62 24.41 4.84
N PRO A 354 -15.61 23.87 3.62
CA PRO A 354 -16.83 23.69 2.87
C PRO A 354 -17.87 22.87 3.66
N LEU A 355 -19.13 23.28 3.61
CA LEU A 355 -20.21 22.69 4.38
C LEU A 355 -20.32 21.18 4.18
N TYR A 356 -20.16 20.70 2.95
CA TYR A 356 -20.18 19.26 2.64
C TYR A 356 -19.10 18.46 3.37
N ARG A 357 -17.93 19.06 3.66
CA ARG A 357 -16.86 18.40 4.45
C ARG A 357 -17.26 18.30 5.92
N LYS A 358 -17.84 19.35 6.48
CA LYS A 358 -18.39 19.31 7.84
C LYS A 358 -19.46 18.23 7.97
N MET A 359 -20.36 18.14 7.00
CA MET A 359 -21.40 17.11 6.95
C MET A 359 -20.81 15.70 6.80
N ASN A 360 -19.82 15.50 5.92
CA ASN A 360 -19.15 14.21 5.78
C ASN A 360 -18.42 13.77 7.05
N MET A 361 -17.78 14.71 7.77
CA MET A 361 -17.14 14.43 9.06
C MET A 361 -18.15 14.02 10.12
N ILE A 362 -19.28 14.73 10.20
CA ILE A 362 -20.37 14.40 11.13
C ILE A 362 -20.95 13.03 10.78
N PHE A 363 -21.24 12.78 9.51
CA PHE A 363 -21.77 11.51 9.03
C PHE A 363 -20.80 10.34 9.30
N SER A 364 -19.53 10.49 9.00
CA SER A 364 -18.50 9.49 9.29
C SER A 364 -18.40 9.19 10.78
N LYS A 365 -18.49 10.21 11.64
CA LYS A 365 -18.50 10.05 13.09
C LYS A 365 -19.75 9.34 13.58
N CYS A 366 -20.92 9.69 13.06
CA CYS A 366 -22.18 9.03 13.38
C CYS A 366 -22.17 7.56 12.96
N MET A 367 -21.69 7.25 11.77
CA MET A 367 -21.54 5.88 11.26
C MET A 367 -20.55 5.07 12.10
N SER A 368 -19.39 5.64 12.45
CA SER A 368 -18.41 4.97 13.31
C SER A 368 -18.99 4.63 14.68
N ASN A 369 -19.77 5.55 15.28
CA ASN A 369 -20.43 5.31 16.56
C ASN A 369 -21.53 4.26 16.44
N LEU A 370 -22.30 4.26 15.35
CA LEU A 370 -23.33 3.26 15.07
C LEU A 370 -22.71 1.86 14.94
N PHE A 371 -21.62 1.72 14.17
CA PHE A 371 -20.90 0.46 14.05
C PHE A 371 -20.31 -0.04 15.37
N LYS A 372 -19.80 0.88 16.22
CA LYS A 372 -19.34 0.51 17.57
C LYS A 372 -20.49 0.00 18.43
N SER A 373 -21.65 0.67 18.38
CA SER A 373 -22.84 0.25 19.13
C SER A 373 -23.37 -1.11 18.64
N ILE A 374 -23.40 -1.34 17.34
CA ILE A 374 -23.79 -2.64 16.76
C ILE A 374 -22.81 -3.75 17.17
N LYS A 375 -21.49 -3.50 17.12
CA LYS A 375 -20.50 -4.47 17.60
C LYS A 375 -20.66 -4.80 19.09
N THR A 376 -20.97 -3.81 19.90
CA THR A 376 -21.23 -3.99 21.34
C THR A 376 -22.48 -4.84 21.55
N ILE A 377 -23.57 -4.58 20.83
CA ILE A 377 -24.81 -5.36 20.89
C ILE A 377 -24.57 -6.81 20.47
N ILE A 378 -23.86 -7.02 19.37
CA ILE A 378 -23.49 -8.38 18.88
C ILE A 378 -22.63 -9.11 19.91
N PHE A 379 -21.69 -8.41 20.57
CA PHE A 379 -20.87 -8.98 21.62
C PHE A 379 -21.69 -9.40 22.84
N ILE A 380 -22.65 -8.56 23.25
CA ILE A 380 -23.55 -8.87 24.37
C ILE A 380 -24.45 -10.08 24.03
N ILE A 381 -24.98 -10.14 22.80
CA ILE A 381 -25.84 -11.26 22.37
C ILE A 381 -25.05 -12.57 22.28
N LYS A 382 -23.78 -12.53 21.84
CA LYS A 382 -22.91 -13.72 21.75
C LYS A 382 -22.31 -14.16 23.10
N GLY A 383 -22.26 -13.28 24.08
CA GLY A 383 -21.76 -13.58 25.43
C GLY A 383 -22.82 -14.14 26.37
N ASN A 384 -24.09 -14.16 25.96
CA ASN A 384 -25.23 -14.70 26.73
C ASN A 384 -25.77 -16.04 26.17
N ASN A 385 -25.06 -16.65 25.26
CA ASN A 385 -25.20 -18.03 24.79
C ASN A 385 -23.85 -18.77 25.07
#